data_55bb65fcd166dcd65e00b31164c3a512
#
_entry.id   55bb65fcd166dcd65e00b31164c3a512
#
_cell.length_a   1.000
_cell.length_b   1.000
_cell.length_c   1.000
_cell.angle_alpha   90.00
_cell.angle_beta   90.00
_cell.angle_gamma   90.00
#
_symmetry.space_group_name_H-M   'P 1'
#
loop_
_entity.id
_entity.type
_entity.pdbx_description
1 polymer ?
#
loop_
_entity_poly.entity_id
_entity_poly.type
_entity_poly.pdbx_seq_one_letter_code
_entity_poly.pdbx_strand_id
1 'polypeptide(L)'
;ERKLYMGADTVYRSNSMKPLLPILSIALCSGICAVVQAADAELPQRLEKREARARITYEGGDGSSFEKAVVIVGAKNSMDGVPAERKWLEKKYRDYEKLKQALMEHEGKFFDVITIKTKKGREVVVYFDISGFFSKN
;
A
#
# COMPACT_ATOMS: atom_id res chain seq x y z
N GLU A 1 -27.84 -32.21 22.40
CA GLU A 1 -26.94 -33.10 21.62
C GLU A 1 -25.64 -32.34 21.29
N ARG A 2 -24.56 -32.76 21.93
CA ARG A 2 -23.21 -32.27 21.71
C ARG A 2 -22.58 -33.10 20.60
N LYS A 3 -22.10 -32.50 19.54
CA LYS A 3 -21.11 -33.14 18.65
C LYS A 3 -19.74 -32.51 18.85
N LEU A 4 -18.90 -33.32 19.48
CA LEU A 4 -17.46 -33.18 19.55
C LEU A 4 -16.85 -33.54 18.18
N TYR A 5 -16.04 -32.67 17.62
CA TYR A 5 -15.08 -33.03 16.57
C TYR A 5 -13.68 -32.99 17.17
N MET A 6 -13.12 -34.17 17.27
CA MET A 6 -11.76 -34.43 17.67
C MET A 6 -10.78 -34.09 16.56
N GLY A 7 -9.62 -33.59 16.97
CA GLY A 7 -8.52 -33.14 16.16
C GLY A 7 -7.82 -34.19 15.33
N ALA A 8 -7.02 -33.71 14.40
CA ALA A 8 -5.99 -34.49 13.73
C ALA A 8 -4.67 -33.76 13.88
N ASP A 9 -3.85 -34.27 14.77
CA ASP A 9 -2.46 -33.88 14.95
C ASP A 9 -1.64 -34.33 13.74
N THR A 10 -1.11 -33.36 12.99
CA THR A 10 -0.11 -33.67 11.96
C THR A 10 1.28 -33.49 12.56
N VAL A 11 1.88 -34.61 12.91
CA VAL A 11 3.27 -34.74 13.35
C VAL A 11 4.18 -34.40 12.17
N TYR A 12 4.90 -33.31 12.25
CA TYR A 12 5.99 -32.98 11.33
C TYR A 12 7.25 -33.76 11.73
N ARG A 13 7.55 -34.80 10.96
CA ARG A 13 8.74 -35.65 11.13
C ARG A 13 9.93 -35.01 10.42
N SER A 14 10.83 -34.42 11.18
CA SER A 14 12.15 -33.96 10.74
C SER A 14 13.00 -35.13 10.29
N ASN A 15 13.32 -35.22 9.02
CA ASN A 15 14.29 -36.17 8.48
C ASN A 15 15.62 -35.43 8.23
N SER A 16 16.53 -35.61 9.18
CA SER A 16 17.93 -35.21 9.07
C SER A 16 18.67 -36.21 8.15
N MET A 17 18.96 -35.82 6.93
CA MET A 17 19.90 -36.50 6.05
C MET A 17 21.14 -35.67 5.86
N LYS A 18 22.26 -36.17 6.38
CA LYS A 18 23.61 -35.64 6.15
C LYS A 18 24.04 -35.93 4.70
N PRO A 19 24.65 -34.96 3.97
CA PRO A 19 25.23 -35.29 2.68
C PRO A 19 26.64 -35.85 2.83
N LEU A 20 26.85 -36.99 2.23
CA LEU A 20 28.16 -37.49 1.85
C LEU A 20 28.67 -36.80 0.60
N LEU A 21 29.84 -36.22 0.68
CA LEU A 21 30.61 -35.74 -0.47
C LEU A 21 31.12 -36.90 -1.31
N PRO A 22 31.19 -36.75 -2.64
CA PRO A 22 32.43 -36.94 -3.36
C PRO A 22 32.75 -35.88 -4.38
N ILE A 23 33.88 -35.25 -4.26
CA ILE A 23 35.05 -35.08 -5.11
C ILE A 23 34.81 -35.09 -6.63
N LEU A 24 35.20 -33.90 -7.20
CA LEU A 24 35.88 -33.69 -8.46
C LEU A 24 35.19 -34.08 -9.78
N SER A 25 34.75 -33.02 -10.51
CA SER A 25 34.94 -32.95 -11.96
C SER A 25 34.97 -31.48 -12.39
N ILE A 26 36.17 -31.04 -12.79
CA ILE A 26 36.41 -29.80 -13.50
C ILE A 26 35.91 -29.99 -14.94
N ALA A 27 34.88 -29.29 -15.33
CA ALA A 27 34.55 -29.12 -16.74
C ALA A 27 34.40 -27.62 -17.02
N LEU A 28 35.34 -27.08 -17.78
CA LEU A 28 35.27 -25.79 -18.45
C LEU A 28 33.95 -25.70 -19.23
N CYS A 29 33.12 -24.75 -18.93
CA CYS A 29 32.15 -24.18 -19.85
C CYS A 29 32.13 -22.68 -19.66
N SER A 30 33.01 -22.02 -20.41
CA SER A 30 32.98 -20.58 -20.67
C SER A 30 31.71 -20.27 -21.45
N GLY A 31 30.90 -19.34 -20.92
CA GLY A 31 30.00 -18.58 -21.77
C GLY A 31 28.51 -18.84 -21.62
N ILE A 32 27.90 -18.70 -20.43
CA ILE A 32 26.51 -18.27 -20.28
C ILE A 32 26.36 -17.73 -18.84
N CYS A 33 26.78 -16.51 -18.62
CA CYS A 33 26.61 -15.85 -17.33
C CYS A 33 26.36 -14.35 -17.52
N ALA A 34 25.25 -13.99 -18.19
CA ALA A 34 24.92 -12.57 -18.37
C ALA A 34 23.42 -12.23 -18.36
N VAL A 35 22.52 -13.11 -17.95
CA VAL A 35 21.07 -12.81 -18.04
C VAL A 35 20.32 -12.89 -16.69
N VAL A 36 20.95 -13.22 -15.57
CA VAL A 36 20.23 -13.44 -14.29
C VAL A 36 20.30 -12.24 -13.35
N GLN A 37 21.05 -11.19 -13.64
CA GLN A 37 21.24 -10.08 -12.70
C GLN A 37 20.19 -8.96 -12.75
N ALA A 38 19.30 -8.93 -13.73
CA ALA A 38 18.30 -7.86 -13.84
C ALA A 38 17.01 -8.12 -13.03
N ALA A 39 16.72 -9.37 -12.70
CA ALA A 39 15.49 -9.72 -11.96
C ALA A 39 15.60 -9.53 -10.44
N ASP A 40 16.82 -9.64 -9.89
CA ASP A 40 17.03 -9.55 -8.43
C ASP A 40 17.06 -8.11 -7.89
N ALA A 41 17.26 -7.11 -8.75
CA ALA A 41 17.31 -5.70 -8.36
C ALA A 41 15.91 -5.05 -8.22
N GLU A 42 14.88 -5.58 -8.89
CA GLU A 42 13.52 -5.05 -8.79
C GLU A 42 12.75 -5.51 -7.55
N LEU A 43 13.06 -6.68 -7.00
CA LEU A 43 12.40 -7.22 -5.82
C LEU A 43 12.56 -6.34 -4.56
N PRO A 44 13.76 -5.86 -4.21
CA PRO A 44 13.95 -4.99 -3.06
C PRO A 44 13.16 -3.69 -3.18
N GLN A 45 13.18 -3.05 -4.34
CA GLN A 45 12.47 -1.78 -4.57
C GLN A 45 10.94 -1.94 -4.49
N ARG A 46 10.40 -3.06 -4.95
CA ARG A 46 8.96 -3.37 -4.81
C ARG A 46 8.56 -3.61 -3.36
N LEU A 47 9.41 -4.24 -2.57
CA LEU A 47 9.17 -4.48 -1.14
C LEU A 47 9.23 -3.17 -0.36
N GLU A 48 10.25 -2.33 -0.57
CA GLU A 48 10.36 -1.01 0.06
C GLU A 48 9.16 -0.11 -0.28
N LYS A 49 8.71 -0.13 -1.54
CA LYS A 49 7.53 0.62 -1.97
C LYS A 49 6.24 0.11 -1.32
N ARG A 50 6.11 -1.21 -1.12
CA ARG A 50 4.98 -1.81 -0.38
C ARG A 50 5.03 -1.45 1.10
N GLU A 51 6.20 -1.49 1.73
CA GLU A 51 6.39 -1.13 3.13
C GLU A 51 6.16 0.36 3.38
N ALA A 52 6.62 1.23 2.47
CA ALA A 52 6.34 2.67 2.54
C ALA A 52 4.83 2.95 2.44
N ARG A 53 4.11 2.27 1.55
CA ARG A 53 2.64 2.37 1.44
C ARG A 53 1.90 1.76 2.63
N ALA A 54 2.47 0.77 3.30
CA ALA A 54 1.90 0.16 4.49
C ALA A 54 1.96 1.09 5.72
N ARG A 55 2.76 2.15 5.67
CA ARG A 55 2.93 3.13 6.75
C ARG A 55 2.01 4.35 6.62
N ILE A 56 1.19 4.43 5.57
CA ILE A 56 0.24 5.52 5.42
C ILE A 56 -0.93 5.31 6.38
N THR A 57 -1.13 6.29 7.25
CA THR A 57 -2.25 6.35 8.18
C THR A 57 -3.10 7.59 7.92
N TYR A 58 -4.30 7.61 8.49
CA TYR A 58 -5.24 8.71 8.34
C TYR A 58 -5.58 9.23 9.73
N GLU A 59 -5.42 10.54 9.87
CA GLU A 59 -5.71 11.27 11.10
C GLU A 59 -6.67 12.43 10.80
N GLY A 60 -6.97 13.25 11.81
CA GLY A 60 -7.86 14.39 11.69
C GLY A 60 -9.32 14.01 11.79
N GLY A 61 -10.15 14.63 10.97
CA GLY A 61 -11.60 14.51 11.05
C GLY A 61 -12.20 13.57 10.01
N ASP A 62 -13.47 13.80 9.74
CA ASP A 62 -14.27 13.00 8.81
C ASP A 62 -14.25 13.53 7.36
N GLY A 63 -13.51 14.60 7.11
CA GLY A 63 -13.38 15.24 5.80
C GLY A 63 -14.54 16.16 5.43
N SER A 64 -15.41 16.56 6.37
CA SER A 64 -16.61 17.36 6.07
C SER A 64 -16.36 18.85 5.93
N SER A 65 -15.24 19.35 6.41
CA SER A 65 -14.83 20.76 6.31
C SER A 65 -13.30 20.88 6.35
N PHE A 66 -12.75 22.09 6.24
CA PHE A 66 -11.32 22.36 6.40
C PHE A 66 -10.82 21.97 7.80
N GLU A 67 -11.56 22.31 8.85
CA GLU A 67 -11.20 22.02 10.25
C GLU A 67 -11.29 20.52 10.57
N LYS A 68 -12.12 19.80 9.81
CA LYS A 68 -12.31 18.35 9.94
C LYS A 68 -11.71 17.58 8.77
N ALA A 69 -10.73 18.18 8.10
CA ALA A 69 -10.07 17.53 6.98
C ALA A 69 -9.39 16.22 7.39
N VAL A 70 -9.33 15.30 6.46
CA VAL A 70 -8.56 14.06 6.62
C VAL A 70 -7.09 14.36 6.40
N VAL A 71 -6.26 14.10 7.38
CA VAL A 71 -4.80 14.24 7.29
C VAL A 71 -4.18 12.91 6.88
N ILE A 72 -3.41 12.91 5.80
CA ILE A 72 -2.70 11.73 5.33
C ILE A 72 -1.28 11.74 5.89
N VAL A 73 -0.99 10.83 6.80
CA VAL A 73 0.31 10.70 7.45
C VAL A 73 1.14 9.59 6.81
N GLY A 74 2.43 9.85 6.60
CA GLY A 74 3.37 8.89 6.03
C GLY A 74 3.51 8.95 4.51
N ALA A 75 2.70 9.75 3.81
CA ALA A 75 2.93 10.05 2.40
C ALA A 75 4.17 10.97 2.26
N LYS A 76 5.08 10.61 1.37
CA LYS A 76 6.31 11.37 1.14
C LYS A 76 6.16 12.43 0.07
N ASN A 77 5.28 12.20 -0.88
CA ASN A 77 5.00 13.06 -2.03
C ASN A 77 3.60 12.78 -2.59
N SER A 78 3.21 13.48 -3.64
CA SER A 78 1.90 13.32 -4.30
C SER A 78 1.67 11.93 -4.89
N MET A 79 2.75 11.21 -5.27
CA MET A 79 2.61 9.83 -5.80
C MET A 79 2.17 8.83 -4.72
N ASP A 80 2.43 9.12 -3.44
CA ASP A 80 1.96 8.35 -2.31
C ASP A 80 0.60 8.87 -1.81
N GLY A 81 0.43 10.19 -1.77
CA GLY A 81 -0.75 10.86 -1.22
C GLY A 81 -2.01 10.63 -2.04
N VAL A 82 -1.98 10.87 -3.36
CA VAL A 82 -3.17 10.74 -4.23
C VAL A 82 -3.77 9.31 -4.21
N PRO A 83 -2.98 8.22 -4.26
CA PRO A 83 -3.52 6.89 -4.05
C PRO A 83 -4.10 6.67 -2.64
N ALA A 84 -3.57 7.35 -1.62
CA ALA A 84 -4.09 7.26 -0.26
C ALA A 84 -5.46 7.91 -0.12
N GLU A 85 -5.67 9.11 -0.71
CA GLU A 85 -6.98 9.78 -0.78
C GLU A 85 -8.03 8.86 -1.41
N ARG A 86 -7.71 8.26 -2.56
CA ARG A 86 -8.59 7.31 -3.23
C ARG A 86 -8.94 6.12 -2.34
N LYS A 87 -7.94 5.52 -1.70
CA LYS A 87 -8.15 4.38 -0.79
C LYS A 87 -9.05 4.74 0.38
N TRP A 88 -8.92 5.95 0.94
CA TRP A 88 -9.78 6.43 2.00
C TRP A 88 -11.22 6.61 1.50
N LEU A 89 -11.41 7.22 0.34
CA LEU A 89 -12.73 7.39 -0.29
C LEU A 89 -13.39 6.03 -0.58
N GLU A 90 -12.67 5.08 -1.15
CA GLU A 90 -13.16 3.71 -1.42
C GLU A 90 -13.60 2.99 -0.15
N LYS A 91 -12.86 3.19 0.95
CA LYS A 91 -13.20 2.60 2.24
C LYS A 91 -14.48 3.21 2.83
N LYS A 92 -14.65 4.53 2.72
CA LYS A 92 -15.77 5.26 3.33
C LYS A 92 -17.02 5.31 2.47
N TYR A 93 -16.85 5.46 1.15
CA TYR A 93 -17.93 5.67 0.19
C TYR A 93 -17.86 4.64 -0.94
N ARG A 94 -18.07 3.38 -0.66
CA ARG A 94 -18.07 2.31 -1.68
C ARG A 94 -18.89 2.71 -2.91
N ASP A 95 -18.39 2.39 -4.11
CA ASP A 95 -19.09 2.67 -5.38
C ASP A 95 -19.46 4.15 -5.57
N TYR A 96 -18.48 5.05 -5.36
CA TYR A 96 -18.64 6.47 -5.62
C TYR A 96 -18.14 6.86 -7.02
N GLU A 97 -18.69 7.94 -7.56
CA GLU A 97 -18.22 8.62 -8.75
C GLU A 97 -17.54 9.94 -8.34
N LYS A 98 -16.30 10.16 -8.79
CA LYS A 98 -15.61 11.44 -8.58
C LYS A 98 -16.11 12.46 -9.60
N LEU A 99 -16.75 13.53 -9.14
CA LEU A 99 -17.29 14.59 -9.99
C LEU A 99 -16.29 15.72 -10.22
N LYS A 100 -15.61 16.17 -9.15
CA LYS A 100 -14.73 17.35 -9.19
C LYS A 100 -13.59 17.19 -8.19
N GLN A 101 -12.46 17.82 -8.50
CA GLN A 101 -11.31 17.92 -7.60
C GLN A 101 -10.73 19.34 -7.74
N ALA A 102 -10.37 19.97 -6.64
CA ALA A 102 -9.77 21.30 -6.61
C ALA A 102 -8.72 21.37 -5.51
N LEU A 103 -7.54 21.92 -5.86
CA LEU A 103 -6.54 22.34 -4.90
C LEU A 103 -6.98 23.67 -4.28
N MET A 104 -7.01 23.75 -2.96
CA MET A 104 -7.36 24.95 -2.23
C MET A 104 -6.33 25.27 -1.16
N GLU A 105 -6.06 26.54 -0.94
CA GLU A 105 -5.29 27.02 0.20
C GLU A 105 -6.25 27.63 1.22
N HIS A 106 -6.09 27.26 2.48
CA HIS A 106 -6.85 27.80 3.59
C HIS A 106 -5.96 27.88 4.83
N GLU A 107 -5.84 29.07 5.42
CA GLU A 107 -4.99 29.33 6.59
C GLU A 107 -3.54 28.84 6.47
N GLY A 108 -2.94 29.00 5.27
CA GLY A 108 -1.56 28.60 4.99
C GLY A 108 -1.35 27.10 4.84
N LYS A 109 -2.42 26.33 4.74
CA LYS A 109 -2.42 24.88 4.45
C LYS A 109 -3.00 24.59 3.08
N PHE A 110 -2.53 23.50 2.48
CA PHE A 110 -3.03 23.03 1.19
C PHE A 110 -3.99 21.86 1.36
N PHE A 111 -5.12 21.98 0.68
CA PHE A 111 -6.18 20.98 0.72
C PHE A 111 -6.52 20.48 -0.66
N ASP A 112 -6.70 19.18 -0.79
CA ASP A 112 -7.37 18.61 -1.95
C ASP A 112 -8.85 18.41 -1.61
N VAL A 113 -9.69 19.11 -2.34
CA VAL A 113 -11.14 19.15 -2.13
C VAL A 113 -11.81 18.34 -3.22
N ILE A 114 -12.34 17.18 -2.87
CA ILE A 114 -12.90 16.21 -3.81
C ILE A 114 -14.42 16.14 -3.64
N THR A 115 -15.15 16.44 -4.71
CA THR A 115 -16.59 16.25 -4.78
C THR A 115 -16.89 14.88 -5.39
N ILE A 116 -17.65 14.09 -4.69
CA ILE A 116 -18.06 12.76 -5.11
C ILE A 116 -19.58 12.62 -5.13
N LYS A 117 -20.08 11.73 -5.99
CA LYS A 117 -21.46 11.27 -5.98
C LYS A 117 -21.50 9.85 -5.44
N THR A 118 -22.21 9.65 -4.36
CA THR A 118 -22.37 8.33 -3.75
C THR A 118 -23.31 7.46 -4.56
N LYS A 119 -23.25 6.13 -4.37
CA LYS A 119 -24.20 5.16 -4.98
C LYS A 119 -25.67 5.53 -4.78
N LYS A 120 -26.00 6.22 -3.69
CA LYS A 120 -27.36 6.72 -3.39
C LYS A 120 -27.72 8.02 -4.11
N GLY A 121 -26.86 8.50 -5.02
CA GLY A 121 -27.04 9.74 -5.79
C GLY A 121 -26.74 11.03 -5.04
N ARG A 122 -26.27 10.97 -3.79
CA ARG A 122 -25.99 12.14 -2.97
C ARG A 122 -24.57 12.67 -3.26
N GLU A 123 -24.47 13.96 -3.47
CA GLU A 123 -23.17 14.64 -3.58
C GLU A 123 -22.58 14.89 -2.19
N VAL A 124 -21.30 14.65 -2.06
CA VAL A 124 -20.51 14.86 -0.83
C VAL A 124 -19.20 15.53 -1.22
N VAL A 125 -18.82 16.56 -0.48
CA VAL A 125 -17.51 17.20 -0.59
C VAL A 125 -16.61 16.67 0.53
N VAL A 126 -15.40 16.26 0.17
CA VAL A 126 -14.42 15.70 1.11
C VAL A 126 -13.14 16.53 1.03
N TYR A 127 -12.63 16.94 2.18
CA TYR A 127 -11.43 17.74 2.36
C TYR A 127 -10.27 16.87 2.86
N PHE A 128 -9.15 16.88 2.15
CA PHE A 128 -7.90 16.25 2.55
C PHE A 128 -6.84 17.32 2.81
N ASP A 129 -6.22 17.33 3.99
CA ASP A 129 -5.04 18.15 4.26
C ASP A 129 -3.82 17.45 3.65
N ILE A 130 -3.29 18.04 2.59
CA ILE A 130 -2.17 17.53 1.81
C ILE A 130 -0.87 18.30 2.09
N SER A 131 -0.87 19.24 3.03
CA SER A 131 0.29 20.09 3.34
C SER A 131 1.55 19.28 3.69
N GLY A 132 1.37 18.08 4.25
CA GLY A 132 2.45 17.18 4.63
C GLY A 132 3.30 16.68 3.46
N PHE A 133 2.76 16.63 2.24
CA PHE A 133 3.43 16.04 1.07
C PHE A 133 3.28 16.83 -0.24
N PHE A 134 2.41 17.82 -0.32
CA PHE A 134 2.11 18.56 -1.55
C PHE A 134 3.32 19.30 -2.15
N SER A 135 4.18 19.89 -1.33
CA SER A 135 5.37 20.63 -1.78
C SER A 135 6.67 19.83 -1.76
N LYS A 136 6.61 18.53 -1.47
CA LYS A 136 7.78 17.65 -1.41
C LYS A 136 7.89 16.85 -2.69
N ASN A 137 8.48 17.46 -3.72
CA ASN A 137 8.91 16.77 -4.95
C ASN A 137 10.40 16.53 -4.90
#